data_0e98e7ebca4a24803f85326e6de56d6d
#
_entry.id   0e98e7ebca4a24803f85326e6de56d6d
#
_cell.length_a   1.000
_cell.length_b   1.000
_cell.length_c   1.000
_cell.angle_alpha   90.00
_cell.angle_beta   90.00
_cell.angle_gamma   90.00
#
_symmetry.space_group_name_H-M   'P 1'
#
loop_
_entity.id
_entity.type
_entity.pdbx_description
1 polymer ?
#
loop_
_entity_poly.entity_id
_entity_poly.type
_entity_poly.pdbx_seq_one_letter_code
_entity_poly.pdbx_strand_id
1 'polypeptide(L)'
;MSHARQHGRDHWPIRQYKQAARRTRSSRARTVAHWAGGTPALSVLIVCVVVLVDLVGGTGEVWLPLLAAGPALAAATSRPAGVLGVGLLAVPLGAGIGVRHGMAAPELAVVLAALVAVALAGTLASALRARRERVLAAVRSVAETAQHALLTPVPETVGPFQTAVHYSAAAAEARIGGDLYALIPTPYGVRVIVGDVRGKGLPAVGTAALVLGVFREAAYDEPDLLDVVSRIERSLARNLGHDDFVTAVVVGHPEPGRLEVVNCGHAPPLLVRGAEVAPVDPVRPAPPLGLRALTGESPGLQAVSLDEGDQLLLYTDGVTEARDTDREFYPLAEGLARHLCDDPARTLAALHQELLDHVGGRLHDDAALLLLRKPVATAGTEDADGPALTGSPVVRPLTAEPEPVVGGAFDDRAGAAWNPVRQGRWAAIMRRYQW
;
A
#
# COMPACT_ATOMS: atom_id res chain seq x y z
N MET A 1 49.00 -21.67 32.63
CA MET A 1 47.60 -21.85 33.09
C MET A 1 46.74 -20.86 32.43
N SER A 2 45.88 -21.38 31.60
CA SER A 2 45.05 -20.73 30.58
C SER A 2 43.82 -20.05 31.20
N HIS A 3 43.52 -18.80 30.81
CA HIS A 3 42.18 -18.23 30.96
C HIS A 3 41.70 -17.71 29.60
N ALA A 4 40.89 -18.53 28.95
CA ALA A 4 40.13 -18.16 27.76
C ALA A 4 38.98 -17.22 28.17
N ARG A 5 38.90 -16.04 27.54
CA ARG A 5 37.72 -15.16 27.61
C ARG A 5 36.71 -15.62 26.57
N GLN A 6 35.56 -16.09 27.02
CA GLN A 6 34.38 -16.35 26.21
C GLN A 6 33.74 -14.98 25.80
N HIS A 7 33.67 -14.70 24.50
CA HIS A 7 32.80 -13.69 23.94
C HIS A 7 31.38 -14.27 23.80
N GLY A 8 30.46 -13.78 24.62
CA GLY A 8 29.03 -14.03 24.47
C GLY A 8 28.54 -13.36 23.17
N ARG A 9 28.04 -14.19 22.24
CA ARG A 9 27.28 -13.75 21.09
C ARG A 9 25.83 -13.60 21.54
N ASP A 10 25.35 -12.37 21.61
CA ASP A 10 23.95 -12.07 21.84
C ASP A 10 23.12 -12.54 20.62
N HIS A 11 22.45 -13.67 20.79
CA HIS A 11 21.45 -14.17 19.86
C HIS A 11 20.14 -13.42 20.09
N TRP A 12 19.83 -12.44 19.27
CA TRP A 12 18.55 -11.77 19.23
C TRP A 12 17.39 -12.75 18.96
N PRO A 13 16.19 -12.53 19.54
CA PRO A 13 15.11 -13.53 19.56
C PRO A 13 14.32 -13.57 18.24
N ILE A 14 14.89 -14.11 17.18
CA ILE A 14 14.20 -14.43 15.92
C ILE A 14 13.02 -15.41 16.13
N ARG A 15 12.97 -16.11 17.28
CA ARG A 15 11.92 -17.10 17.57
C ARG A 15 10.52 -16.51 17.82
N GLN A 16 10.41 -15.34 18.44
CA GLN A 16 9.09 -14.75 18.76
C GLN A 16 8.39 -14.22 17.52
N TYR A 17 9.12 -13.64 16.57
CA TYR A 17 8.57 -13.14 15.32
C TYR A 17 7.99 -14.26 14.42
N LYS A 18 8.64 -15.43 14.40
CA LYS A 18 8.15 -16.59 13.64
C LYS A 18 6.91 -17.25 14.26
N GLN A 19 6.68 -17.12 15.56
CA GLN A 19 5.47 -17.65 16.21
C GLN A 19 4.26 -16.74 16.06
N ALA A 20 4.43 -15.41 16.10
CA ALA A 20 3.35 -14.46 15.82
C ALA A 20 2.89 -14.55 14.36
N ALA A 21 3.82 -14.58 13.39
CA ALA A 21 3.52 -14.73 11.98
C ALA A 21 2.85 -16.09 11.62
N ARG A 22 3.11 -17.16 12.38
CA ARG A 22 2.44 -18.46 12.18
C ARG A 22 1.00 -18.49 12.74
N ARG A 23 0.72 -17.77 13.83
CA ARG A 23 -0.65 -17.70 14.41
C ARG A 23 -1.60 -16.87 13.57
N THR A 24 -1.15 -15.76 13.02
CA THR A 24 -1.96 -14.91 12.11
C THR A 24 -2.20 -15.57 10.74
N ARG A 25 -1.22 -16.32 10.20
CA ARG A 25 -1.42 -17.08 8.95
C ARG A 25 -2.44 -18.21 9.08
N SER A 26 -2.51 -18.88 10.24
CA SER A 26 -3.41 -20.04 10.40
C SER A 26 -4.89 -19.67 10.60
N SER A 27 -5.19 -18.48 11.10
CA SER A 27 -6.58 -18.00 11.26
C SER A 27 -7.11 -17.36 9.98
N ARG A 28 -6.33 -16.52 9.30
CA ARG A 28 -6.73 -15.88 8.03
C ARG A 28 -6.86 -16.86 6.87
N ALA A 29 -5.96 -17.85 6.76
CA ALA A 29 -6.08 -18.88 5.71
C ALA A 29 -7.33 -19.75 5.86
N ARG A 30 -7.85 -19.96 7.05
CA ARG A 30 -9.08 -20.74 7.26
C ARG A 30 -10.35 -19.97 6.93
N THR A 31 -10.41 -18.66 7.14
CA THR A 31 -11.61 -17.85 6.87
C THR A 31 -11.78 -17.54 5.39
N VAL A 32 -10.69 -17.26 4.67
CA VAL A 32 -10.73 -17.01 3.20
C VAL A 32 -10.98 -18.31 2.41
N ALA A 33 -10.52 -19.46 2.88
CA ALA A 33 -10.78 -20.76 2.23
C ALA A 33 -12.24 -21.20 2.31
N HIS A 34 -13.04 -20.65 3.23
CA HIS A 34 -14.46 -21.03 3.39
C HIS A 34 -15.41 -20.34 2.38
N TRP A 35 -15.04 -19.19 1.83
CA TRP A 35 -15.91 -18.46 0.87
C TRP A 35 -15.56 -18.72 -0.60
N ALA A 36 -14.37 -19.20 -0.92
CA ALA A 36 -13.92 -19.46 -2.29
C ALA A 36 -14.32 -20.83 -2.85
N GLY A 37 -15.17 -21.57 -2.16
CA GLY A 37 -15.71 -22.84 -2.61
C GLY A 37 -17.19 -22.90 -2.33
N GLY A 38 -18.02 -22.24 -3.16
CA GLY A 38 -19.47 -22.38 -3.09
C GLY A 38 -19.82 -23.89 -3.04
N THR A 39 -20.55 -24.29 -1.98
CA THR A 39 -21.04 -25.65 -1.89
C THR A 39 -22.02 -25.85 -3.05
N PRO A 40 -22.00 -26.97 -3.77
CA PRO A 40 -22.94 -27.22 -4.85
C PRO A 40 -24.40 -27.41 -4.34
N ALA A 41 -24.64 -27.06 -3.08
CA ALA A 41 -25.89 -27.27 -2.38
C ALA A 41 -27.11 -26.68 -3.13
N LEU A 42 -26.98 -25.43 -3.63
CA LEU A 42 -28.05 -24.78 -4.39
C LEU A 42 -28.27 -25.49 -5.73
N SER A 43 -27.21 -25.90 -6.40
CA SER A 43 -27.29 -26.65 -7.67
C SER A 43 -27.90 -28.04 -7.48
N VAL A 44 -27.52 -28.72 -6.40
CA VAL A 44 -28.13 -30.02 -6.01
C VAL A 44 -29.59 -29.82 -5.63
N LEU A 45 -29.94 -28.77 -4.88
CA LEU A 45 -31.30 -28.44 -4.53
C LEU A 45 -32.17 -28.24 -5.79
N ILE A 46 -31.67 -27.53 -6.80
CA ILE A 46 -32.42 -27.37 -8.07
C ILE A 46 -32.67 -28.73 -8.74
N VAL A 47 -31.64 -29.58 -8.82
CA VAL A 47 -31.83 -30.94 -9.36
C VAL A 47 -32.89 -31.71 -8.58
N CYS A 48 -32.85 -31.66 -7.24
CA CYS A 48 -33.83 -32.32 -6.38
C CYS A 48 -35.25 -31.76 -6.55
N VAL A 49 -35.37 -30.43 -6.69
CA VAL A 49 -36.67 -29.77 -6.91
C VAL A 49 -37.27 -30.20 -8.26
N VAL A 50 -36.47 -30.24 -9.32
CA VAL A 50 -36.94 -30.69 -10.65
C VAL A 50 -37.41 -32.14 -10.59
N VAL A 51 -36.69 -33.03 -9.91
CA VAL A 51 -37.09 -34.42 -9.70
C VAL A 51 -38.36 -34.53 -8.88
N LEU A 52 -38.49 -33.73 -7.81
CA LEU A 52 -39.67 -33.72 -6.95
C LEU A 52 -40.91 -33.24 -7.72
N VAL A 53 -40.77 -32.18 -8.51
CA VAL A 53 -41.83 -31.64 -9.37
C VAL A 53 -42.33 -32.73 -10.35
N ASP A 54 -41.37 -33.43 -10.97
CA ASP A 54 -41.70 -34.54 -11.88
C ASP A 54 -42.41 -35.69 -11.17
N LEU A 55 -42.01 -36.04 -9.94
CA LEU A 55 -42.61 -37.10 -9.14
C LEU A 55 -44.06 -36.78 -8.69
N VAL A 56 -44.33 -35.49 -8.38
CA VAL A 56 -45.63 -35.03 -7.87
C VAL A 56 -46.57 -34.60 -8.99
N GLY A 57 -46.05 -34.04 -10.07
CA GLY A 57 -46.83 -33.40 -11.15
C GLY A 57 -47.56 -34.34 -12.10
N GLY A 58 -47.34 -35.68 -12.02
CA GLY A 58 -48.02 -36.64 -12.89
C GLY A 58 -47.56 -36.58 -14.35
N THR A 59 -48.10 -37.42 -15.20
CA THR A 59 -47.54 -37.82 -16.49
C THR A 59 -47.75 -36.86 -17.67
N GLY A 60 -48.08 -35.59 -17.46
CA GLY A 60 -48.49 -34.69 -18.53
C GLY A 60 -47.35 -33.93 -19.27
N GLU A 61 -46.27 -33.56 -18.55
CA GLU A 61 -45.19 -32.75 -19.11
C GLU A 61 -43.82 -33.23 -18.67
N VAL A 62 -42.88 -33.20 -19.59
CA VAL A 62 -41.51 -33.70 -19.33
C VAL A 62 -40.58 -32.55 -18.94
N TRP A 63 -40.21 -32.43 -17.67
CA TRP A 63 -39.34 -31.39 -17.12
C TRP A 63 -37.84 -31.72 -17.23
N LEU A 64 -37.49 -32.77 -17.96
CA LEU A 64 -36.13 -33.29 -18.12
C LEU A 64 -35.06 -32.22 -18.52
N PRO A 65 -35.35 -31.30 -19.47
CA PRO A 65 -34.35 -30.29 -19.88
C PRO A 65 -33.95 -29.36 -18.71
N LEU A 66 -34.82 -29.15 -17.72
CA LEU A 66 -34.52 -28.31 -16.56
C LEU A 66 -33.44 -28.90 -15.63
N LEU A 67 -33.18 -30.20 -15.70
CA LEU A 67 -32.03 -30.80 -14.99
C LEU A 67 -30.71 -30.21 -15.39
N ALA A 68 -30.58 -29.65 -16.62
CA ALA A 68 -29.37 -28.97 -17.08
C ALA A 68 -29.06 -27.68 -16.29
N ALA A 69 -30.08 -27.07 -15.65
CA ALA A 69 -29.91 -25.89 -14.81
C ALA A 69 -28.99 -26.15 -13.59
N GLY A 70 -29.01 -27.37 -13.04
CA GLY A 70 -28.15 -27.77 -11.94
C GLY A 70 -26.65 -27.67 -12.27
N PRO A 71 -26.14 -28.44 -13.27
CA PRO A 71 -24.75 -28.35 -13.71
C PRO A 71 -24.37 -26.95 -14.22
N ALA A 72 -25.29 -26.24 -14.90
CA ALA A 72 -25.04 -24.89 -15.40
C ALA A 72 -24.82 -23.89 -14.25
N LEU A 73 -25.65 -23.92 -13.21
CA LEU A 73 -25.48 -23.07 -12.01
C LEU A 73 -24.22 -23.49 -11.23
N ALA A 74 -23.98 -24.80 -11.11
CA ALA A 74 -22.75 -25.29 -10.48
C ALA A 74 -21.50 -24.77 -11.18
N ALA A 75 -21.51 -24.65 -12.51
CA ALA A 75 -20.40 -24.11 -13.29
C ALA A 75 -20.08 -22.65 -12.93
N ALA A 76 -21.07 -21.86 -12.52
CA ALA A 76 -20.87 -20.46 -12.09
C ALA A 76 -20.37 -20.35 -10.63
N THR A 77 -20.82 -21.25 -9.74
CA THR A 77 -20.64 -21.10 -8.30
C THR A 77 -19.70 -22.10 -7.63
N SER A 78 -19.36 -23.20 -8.30
CA SER A 78 -18.66 -24.33 -7.69
C SER A 78 -17.29 -24.60 -8.33
N ARG A 79 -16.46 -25.36 -7.62
CA ARG A 79 -15.22 -25.93 -8.16
C ARG A 79 -15.50 -27.00 -9.22
N PRO A 80 -14.56 -27.31 -10.12
CA PRO A 80 -14.76 -28.30 -11.19
C PRO A 80 -15.29 -29.66 -10.69
N ALA A 81 -14.79 -30.14 -9.54
CA ALA A 81 -15.26 -31.38 -8.94
C ALA A 81 -16.74 -31.31 -8.49
N GLY A 82 -17.20 -30.13 -8.01
CA GLY A 82 -18.61 -29.91 -7.67
C GLY A 82 -19.52 -29.92 -8.89
N VAL A 83 -19.09 -29.29 -10.00
CA VAL A 83 -19.83 -29.31 -11.27
C VAL A 83 -19.96 -30.72 -11.79
N LEU A 84 -18.85 -31.48 -11.81
CA LEU A 84 -18.84 -32.88 -12.22
C LEU A 84 -19.75 -33.73 -11.34
N GLY A 85 -19.73 -33.52 -10.00
CA GLY A 85 -20.60 -34.22 -9.06
C GLY A 85 -22.09 -33.97 -9.31
N VAL A 86 -22.48 -32.71 -9.57
CA VAL A 86 -23.86 -32.37 -9.93
C VAL A 86 -24.26 -32.99 -11.27
N GLY A 87 -23.35 -33.01 -12.26
CA GLY A 87 -23.57 -33.68 -13.54
C GLY A 87 -23.79 -35.20 -13.39
N LEU A 88 -22.92 -35.85 -12.60
CA LEU A 88 -23.01 -37.27 -12.29
C LEU A 88 -24.32 -37.65 -11.53
N LEU A 89 -24.87 -36.70 -10.81
CA LEU A 89 -26.20 -36.86 -10.15
C LEU A 89 -27.33 -36.63 -11.16
N ALA A 90 -27.26 -35.60 -11.98
CA ALA A 90 -28.34 -35.21 -12.89
C ALA A 90 -28.59 -36.22 -14.02
N VAL A 91 -27.52 -36.83 -14.57
CA VAL A 91 -27.62 -37.77 -15.70
C VAL A 91 -28.40 -39.04 -15.34
N PRO A 92 -28.12 -39.79 -14.25
CA PRO A 92 -28.90 -40.98 -13.90
C PRO A 92 -30.32 -40.66 -13.47
N LEU A 93 -30.52 -39.50 -12.80
CA LEU A 93 -31.89 -39.06 -12.46
C LEU A 93 -32.69 -38.74 -13.72
N GLY A 94 -32.07 -38.06 -14.69
CA GLY A 94 -32.72 -37.82 -15.99
C GLY A 94 -33.03 -39.10 -16.76
N ALA A 95 -32.12 -40.09 -16.73
CA ALA A 95 -32.38 -41.39 -17.31
C ALA A 95 -33.62 -42.12 -16.65
N GLY A 96 -33.69 -42.10 -15.30
CA GLY A 96 -34.80 -42.65 -14.54
C GLY A 96 -36.14 -41.98 -14.88
N ILE A 97 -36.20 -40.66 -14.95
CA ILE A 97 -37.37 -39.89 -15.34
C ILE A 97 -37.80 -40.26 -16.77
N GLY A 98 -36.84 -40.24 -17.74
CA GLY A 98 -37.14 -40.55 -19.13
C GLY A 98 -37.74 -41.97 -19.33
N VAL A 99 -37.18 -42.98 -18.64
CA VAL A 99 -37.71 -44.36 -18.65
C VAL A 99 -39.10 -44.40 -18.03
N ARG A 100 -39.34 -43.71 -16.92
CA ARG A 100 -40.67 -43.61 -16.23
C ARG A 100 -41.77 -43.04 -17.14
N HIS A 101 -41.40 -42.03 -17.96
CA HIS A 101 -42.32 -41.41 -18.92
C HIS A 101 -42.44 -42.17 -20.25
N GLY A 102 -41.77 -43.31 -20.39
CA GLY A 102 -41.85 -44.13 -21.61
C GLY A 102 -41.25 -43.46 -22.86
N MET A 103 -40.28 -42.56 -22.66
CA MET A 103 -39.62 -41.87 -23.78
C MET A 103 -38.98 -42.89 -24.75
N ALA A 104 -39.06 -42.60 -26.07
CA ALA A 104 -38.36 -43.37 -27.06
C ALA A 104 -36.83 -43.33 -26.87
N ALA A 105 -36.15 -44.44 -27.06
CA ALA A 105 -34.68 -44.54 -26.84
C ALA A 105 -33.85 -43.43 -27.54
N PRO A 106 -34.14 -43.02 -28.80
CA PRO A 106 -33.40 -41.95 -29.43
C PRO A 106 -33.62 -40.58 -28.83
N GLU A 107 -34.85 -40.26 -28.37
CA GLU A 107 -35.16 -38.98 -27.71
C GLU A 107 -34.47 -38.89 -26.36
N LEU A 108 -34.55 -39.93 -25.54
CA LEU A 108 -33.85 -40.00 -24.26
C LEU A 108 -32.34 -39.86 -24.45
N ALA A 109 -31.74 -40.51 -25.45
CA ALA A 109 -30.34 -40.41 -25.74
C ALA A 109 -29.92 -38.97 -26.04
N VAL A 110 -30.71 -38.21 -26.81
CA VAL A 110 -30.42 -36.79 -27.13
C VAL A 110 -30.42 -35.94 -25.87
N VAL A 111 -31.44 -36.11 -24.97
CA VAL A 111 -31.51 -35.35 -23.72
C VAL A 111 -30.35 -35.66 -22.79
N LEU A 112 -30.00 -36.95 -22.63
CA LEU A 112 -28.86 -37.35 -21.82
C LEU A 112 -27.53 -36.86 -22.39
N ALA A 113 -27.35 -36.90 -23.70
CA ALA A 113 -26.18 -36.34 -24.37
C ALA A 113 -26.08 -34.84 -24.12
N ALA A 114 -27.17 -34.08 -24.17
CA ALA A 114 -27.20 -32.67 -23.87
C ALA A 114 -26.85 -32.39 -22.37
N LEU A 115 -27.37 -33.16 -21.42
CA LEU A 115 -27.00 -33.06 -20.02
C LEU A 115 -25.50 -33.30 -19.78
N VAL A 116 -24.97 -34.36 -20.39
CA VAL A 116 -23.52 -34.66 -20.32
C VAL A 116 -22.70 -33.54 -20.96
N ALA A 117 -23.11 -33.02 -22.12
CA ALA A 117 -22.42 -31.92 -22.79
C ALA A 117 -22.40 -30.64 -21.89
N VAL A 118 -23.52 -30.29 -21.27
CA VAL A 118 -23.61 -29.15 -20.34
C VAL A 118 -22.70 -29.37 -19.10
N ALA A 119 -22.73 -30.59 -18.52
CA ALA A 119 -21.88 -30.91 -17.37
C ALA A 119 -20.39 -30.85 -17.72
N LEU A 120 -19.98 -31.39 -18.88
CA LEU A 120 -18.58 -31.34 -19.34
C LEU A 120 -18.14 -29.90 -19.67
N ALA A 121 -18.95 -29.17 -20.43
CA ALA A 121 -18.65 -27.76 -20.76
C ALA A 121 -18.57 -26.89 -19.50
N GLY A 122 -19.49 -27.07 -18.55
CA GLY A 122 -19.48 -26.39 -17.26
C GLY A 122 -18.25 -26.74 -16.40
N THR A 123 -17.86 -28.03 -16.39
CA THR A 123 -16.65 -28.48 -15.70
C THR A 123 -15.40 -27.84 -16.29
N LEU A 124 -15.29 -27.81 -17.62
CA LEU A 124 -14.19 -27.16 -18.32
C LEU A 124 -14.13 -25.66 -18.04
N ALA A 125 -15.28 -24.97 -18.14
CA ALA A 125 -15.37 -23.54 -17.83
C ALA A 125 -14.94 -23.24 -16.40
N SER A 126 -15.42 -24.01 -15.41
CA SER A 126 -15.03 -23.91 -14.01
C SER A 126 -13.52 -24.18 -13.82
N ALA A 127 -12.95 -25.17 -14.53
CA ALA A 127 -11.53 -25.49 -14.45
C ALA A 127 -10.65 -24.35 -15.02
N LEU A 128 -11.05 -23.76 -16.15
CA LEU A 128 -10.35 -22.62 -16.75
C LEU A 128 -10.42 -21.39 -15.86
N ARG A 129 -11.58 -21.10 -15.25
CA ARG A 129 -11.73 -20.02 -14.26
C ARG A 129 -10.82 -20.24 -13.05
N ALA A 130 -10.87 -21.41 -12.43
CA ALA A 130 -10.03 -21.76 -11.29
C ALA A 130 -8.54 -21.72 -11.62
N ARG A 131 -8.15 -22.01 -12.86
CA ARG A 131 -6.77 -21.85 -13.33
C ARG A 131 -6.37 -20.37 -13.42
N ARG A 132 -7.23 -19.53 -14.02
CA ARG A 132 -6.99 -18.08 -14.10
C ARG A 132 -6.85 -17.45 -12.71
N GLU A 133 -7.76 -17.77 -11.79
CA GLU A 133 -7.71 -17.29 -10.41
C GLU A 133 -6.40 -17.67 -9.69
N ARG A 134 -5.95 -18.91 -9.88
CA ARG A 134 -4.66 -19.36 -9.31
C ARG A 134 -3.45 -18.63 -9.89
N VAL A 135 -3.42 -18.39 -11.19
CA VAL A 135 -2.34 -17.64 -11.84
C VAL A 135 -2.33 -16.19 -11.33
N LEU A 136 -3.49 -15.53 -11.26
CA LEU A 136 -3.59 -14.17 -10.75
C LEU A 136 -3.16 -14.09 -9.26
N ALA A 137 -3.56 -15.07 -8.44
CA ALA A 137 -3.15 -15.13 -7.04
C ALA A 137 -1.64 -15.32 -6.89
N ALA A 138 -1.02 -16.16 -7.73
CA ALA A 138 0.43 -16.36 -7.74
C ALA A 138 1.18 -15.07 -8.14
N VAL A 139 0.74 -14.39 -9.20
CA VAL A 139 1.32 -13.11 -9.64
C VAL A 139 1.21 -12.06 -8.53
N ARG A 140 0.06 -11.96 -7.86
CA ARG A 140 -0.15 -11.06 -6.72
C ARG A 140 0.83 -11.36 -5.58
N SER A 141 0.95 -12.62 -5.18
CA SER A 141 1.86 -13.02 -4.09
C SER A 141 3.32 -12.68 -4.38
N VAL A 142 3.77 -12.84 -5.64
CA VAL A 142 5.12 -12.44 -6.05
C VAL A 142 5.31 -10.94 -5.95
N ALA A 143 4.33 -10.16 -6.42
CA ALA A 143 4.44 -8.72 -6.41
C ALA A 143 4.35 -8.14 -4.99
N GLU A 144 3.49 -8.67 -4.10
CA GLU A 144 3.47 -8.32 -2.66
C GLU A 144 4.83 -8.59 -1.99
N THR A 145 5.43 -9.75 -2.30
CA THR A 145 6.74 -10.10 -1.77
C THR A 145 7.83 -9.15 -2.29
N ALA A 146 7.78 -8.78 -3.56
CA ALA A 146 8.72 -7.84 -4.16
C ALA A 146 8.57 -6.43 -3.54
N GLN A 147 7.35 -5.94 -3.39
CA GLN A 147 7.07 -4.64 -2.76
C GLN A 147 7.59 -4.60 -1.31
N HIS A 148 7.30 -5.64 -0.50
CA HIS A 148 7.84 -5.73 0.86
C HIS A 148 9.37 -5.80 0.92
N ALA A 149 10.02 -6.39 -0.08
CA ALA A 149 11.48 -6.42 -0.16
C ALA A 149 12.08 -5.07 -0.54
N LEU A 150 11.35 -4.24 -1.28
CA LEU A 150 11.77 -2.88 -1.69
C LEU A 150 11.60 -1.86 -0.57
N LEU A 151 10.52 -1.97 0.19
CA LEU A 151 10.22 -1.09 1.32
C LEU A 151 11.03 -1.55 2.54
N THR A 152 12.20 -0.97 2.69
CA THR A 152 13.11 -1.29 3.79
C THR A 152 12.49 -0.83 5.12
N PRO A 153 12.53 -1.65 6.18
CA PRO A 153 12.12 -1.20 7.51
C PRO A 153 12.88 0.05 7.94
N VAL A 154 12.15 1.04 8.42
CA VAL A 154 12.74 2.27 8.95
C VAL A 154 13.15 2.01 10.40
N PRO A 155 14.42 2.29 10.80
CA PRO A 155 14.84 2.20 12.19
C PRO A 155 14.07 3.19 13.07
N GLU A 156 13.91 2.89 14.36
CA GLU A 156 13.23 3.79 15.31
C GLU A 156 13.95 5.13 15.51
N THR A 157 15.24 5.19 15.17
CA THR A 157 16.05 6.40 15.26
C THR A 157 16.94 6.51 14.03
N VAL A 158 16.94 7.67 13.35
CA VAL A 158 17.80 7.97 12.21
C VAL A 158 18.31 9.41 12.32
N GLY A 159 19.62 9.56 12.48
CA GLY A 159 20.23 10.87 12.76
C GLY A 159 19.62 11.48 14.04
N PRO A 160 19.15 12.74 14.00
CA PRO A 160 18.55 13.39 15.15
C PRO A 160 17.06 13.05 15.36
N PHE A 161 16.47 12.19 14.55
CA PHE A 161 15.04 11.90 14.56
C PHE A 161 14.70 10.59 15.22
N GLN A 162 13.62 10.59 16.01
CA GLN A 162 12.81 9.44 16.28
C GLN A 162 11.85 9.25 15.10
N THR A 163 11.70 8.03 14.63
CA THR A 163 10.98 7.75 13.38
C THR A 163 10.05 6.56 13.54
N ALA A 164 8.93 6.62 12.87
CA ALA A 164 8.04 5.49 12.72
C ALA A 164 7.47 5.45 11.32
N VAL A 165 7.20 4.26 10.83
CA VAL A 165 6.46 4.03 9.58
C VAL A 165 5.32 3.07 9.84
N HIS A 166 4.17 3.37 9.27
CA HIS A 166 3.05 2.45 9.21
C HIS A 166 2.61 2.30 7.76
N TYR A 167 2.69 1.09 7.24
CA TYR A 167 2.25 0.74 5.90
C TYR A 167 1.10 -0.25 5.97
N SER A 168 -0.01 0.08 5.36
CA SER A 168 -1.20 -0.75 5.27
C SER A 168 -1.52 -1.02 3.81
N ALA A 169 -1.38 -2.27 3.39
CA ALA A 169 -1.82 -2.68 2.07
C ALA A 169 -3.35 -2.71 2.01
N ALA A 170 -3.91 -2.29 0.90
CA ALA A 170 -5.34 -2.34 0.63
C ALA A 170 -5.91 -3.77 0.72
N ALA A 171 -7.22 -3.89 0.97
CA ALA A 171 -7.88 -5.17 1.18
C ALA A 171 -7.80 -6.10 -0.04
N ALA A 172 -8.08 -7.40 0.17
CA ALA A 172 -7.79 -8.56 -0.68
C ALA A 172 -8.21 -8.52 -2.18
N GLU A 173 -9.03 -7.56 -2.61
CA GLU A 173 -9.33 -7.32 -4.02
C GLU A 173 -8.45 -6.23 -4.62
N ALA A 174 -7.74 -5.49 -3.78
CA ALA A 174 -6.88 -4.42 -4.19
C ALA A 174 -5.66 -4.95 -4.94
N ARG A 175 -5.36 -4.28 -5.98
CA ARG A 175 -4.16 -4.45 -6.78
C ARG A 175 -3.01 -3.92 -5.93
N ILE A 176 -1.85 -4.53 -6.05
CA ILE A 176 -0.63 -4.09 -5.37
C ILE A 176 -0.37 -2.65 -5.74
N GLY A 177 -0.20 -1.78 -4.74
CA GLY A 177 -0.06 -0.35 -4.93
C GLY A 177 1.30 0.09 -5.44
N GLY A 178 1.38 1.37 -5.77
CA GLY A 178 2.58 2.06 -6.19
C GLY A 178 3.32 2.79 -5.08
N ASP A 179 2.81 2.74 -3.84
CA ASP A 179 3.40 3.43 -2.70
C ASP A 179 4.87 3.09 -2.49
N LEU A 180 5.68 4.13 -2.31
CA LEU A 180 7.10 4.01 -2.03
C LEU A 180 7.53 4.95 -0.92
N TYR A 181 8.46 4.50 -0.10
CA TYR A 181 9.14 5.32 0.88
C TYR A 181 10.57 4.83 1.12
N ALA A 182 11.45 5.75 1.45
CA ALA A 182 12.76 5.45 2.00
C ALA A 182 13.22 6.57 2.91
N LEU A 183 13.95 6.20 3.98
CA LEU A 183 14.59 7.12 4.90
C LEU A 183 16.01 6.62 5.11
N ILE A 184 16.99 7.45 4.80
CA ILE A 184 18.40 7.09 4.85
C ILE A 184 19.27 8.19 5.46
N PRO A 185 20.22 7.84 6.30
CA PRO A 185 21.29 8.75 6.70
C PRO A 185 22.31 8.86 5.56
N THR A 186 22.77 10.06 5.27
CA THR A 186 23.74 10.35 4.21
C THR A 186 24.83 11.29 4.72
N PRO A 187 25.94 11.50 3.99
CA PRO A 187 26.91 12.53 4.33
C PRO A 187 26.34 13.95 4.40
N TYR A 188 25.21 14.17 3.75
CA TYR A 188 24.51 15.46 3.68
C TYR A 188 23.27 15.50 4.61
N GLY A 189 23.29 14.73 5.69
CA GLY A 189 22.19 14.61 6.63
C GLY A 189 21.18 13.53 6.29
N VAL A 190 20.05 13.53 6.98
CA VAL A 190 18.96 12.55 6.76
C VAL A 190 18.16 12.93 5.53
N ARG A 191 17.91 11.97 4.64
CA ARG A 191 17.09 12.15 3.45
C ARG A 191 15.94 11.17 3.41
N VAL A 192 14.80 11.67 3.00
CA VAL A 192 13.51 10.92 2.96
C VAL A 192 12.86 11.11 1.60
N ILE A 193 12.24 10.08 1.09
CA ILE A 193 11.29 10.14 0.00
C ILE A 193 10.02 9.40 0.39
N VAL A 194 8.86 9.97 0.08
CA VAL A 194 7.55 9.31 0.07
C VAL A 194 6.88 9.65 -1.23
N GLY A 195 6.25 8.68 -1.87
CA GLY A 195 5.59 8.89 -3.15
C GLY A 195 4.66 7.75 -3.52
N ASP A 196 3.91 7.96 -4.61
CA ASP A 196 3.04 6.97 -5.21
C ASP A 196 3.22 6.93 -6.73
N VAL A 197 3.29 5.72 -7.28
CA VAL A 197 3.43 5.45 -8.72
C VAL A 197 2.04 5.33 -9.34
N ARG A 198 1.77 6.07 -10.39
CA ARG A 198 0.54 5.90 -11.16
C ARG A 198 0.34 4.46 -11.60
N GLY A 199 -0.82 3.90 -11.26
CA GLY A 199 -1.19 2.54 -11.65
C GLY A 199 -0.94 1.52 -10.55
N LYS A 200 -1.17 0.24 -10.86
CA LYS A 200 -1.13 -0.84 -9.85
C LYS A 200 -0.51 -2.12 -10.42
N GLY A 201 -0.04 -2.98 -9.55
CA GLY A 201 0.53 -4.27 -9.90
C GLY A 201 2.03 -4.23 -10.20
N LEU A 202 2.54 -5.28 -10.84
CA LEU A 202 3.98 -5.44 -11.11
C LEU A 202 4.65 -4.27 -11.85
N PRO A 203 4.02 -3.60 -12.84
CA PRO A 203 4.63 -2.42 -13.46
C PRO A 203 4.88 -1.31 -12.46
N ALA A 204 3.91 -0.98 -11.59
CA ALA A 204 4.06 0.04 -10.56
C ALA A 204 5.17 -0.32 -9.56
N VAL A 205 5.24 -1.59 -9.12
CA VAL A 205 6.35 -2.08 -8.26
C VAL A 205 7.71 -1.93 -8.96
N GLY A 206 7.79 -2.20 -10.25
CA GLY A 206 9.01 -2.00 -11.04
C GLY A 206 9.45 -0.54 -11.09
N THR A 207 8.51 0.39 -11.28
CA THR A 207 8.76 1.83 -11.25
C THR A 207 9.16 2.32 -9.84
N ALA A 208 8.48 1.85 -8.79
CA ALA A 208 8.84 2.14 -7.41
C ALA A 208 10.28 1.67 -7.08
N ALA A 209 10.64 0.46 -7.55
CA ALA A 209 12.00 -0.08 -7.41
C ALA A 209 13.06 0.81 -8.08
N LEU A 210 12.77 1.28 -9.29
CA LEU A 210 13.63 2.20 -10.02
C LEU A 210 13.83 3.51 -9.26
N VAL A 211 12.72 4.15 -8.81
CA VAL A 211 12.78 5.40 -8.05
C VAL A 211 13.59 5.23 -6.78
N LEU A 212 13.30 4.19 -5.99
CA LEU A 212 14.00 3.93 -4.73
C LEU A 212 15.48 3.61 -4.94
N GLY A 213 15.83 2.86 -6.00
CA GLY A 213 17.21 2.57 -6.36
C GLY A 213 17.99 3.85 -6.70
N VAL A 214 17.43 4.69 -7.59
CA VAL A 214 18.05 5.96 -7.97
C VAL A 214 18.11 6.94 -6.80
N PHE A 215 17.06 7.01 -5.97
CA PHE A 215 17.06 7.86 -4.78
C PHE A 215 18.16 7.48 -3.81
N ARG A 216 18.34 6.18 -3.51
CA ARG A 216 19.36 5.73 -2.58
C ARG A 216 20.77 6.09 -3.04
N GLU A 217 21.07 5.94 -4.33
CA GLU A 217 22.38 6.36 -4.88
C GLU A 217 22.51 7.89 -4.90
N ALA A 218 21.53 8.59 -5.51
CA ALA A 218 21.59 10.03 -5.64
C ALA A 218 21.68 10.75 -4.29
N ALA A 219 20.98 10.24 -3.28
CA ALA A 219 21.00 10.81 -1.94
C ALA A 219 22.38 10.73 -1.25
N TYR A 220 23.24 9.81 -1.65
CA TYR A 220 24.64 9.74 -1.18
C TYR A 220 25.60 10.57 -2.02
N ASP A 221 25.34 10.69 -3.32
CA ASP A 221 26.27 11.31 -4.25
C ASP A 221 26.05 12.83 -4.37
N GLU A 222 24.79 13.27 -4.41
CA GLU A 222 24.44 14.67 -4.68
C GLU A 222 24.29 15.46 -3.38
N PRO A 223 25.04 16.56 -3.18
CA PRO A 223 24.89 17.41 -2.01
C PRO A 223 23.55 18.15 -2.01
N ASP A 224 23.07 18.59 -3.17
CA ASP A 224 21.85 19.38 -3.32
C ASP A 224 20.62 18.46 -3.50
N LEU A 225 19.55 18.74 -2.76
CA LEU A 225 18.31 17.97 -2.83
C LEU A 225 17.61 18.08 -4.18
N LEU A 226 17.73 19.22 -4.87
CA LEU A 226 17.20 19.40 -6.24
C LEU A 226 17.95 18.55 -7.26
N ASP A 227 19.24 18.31 -7.06
CA ASP A 227 20.03 17.45 -7.93
C ASP A 227 19.65 15.98 -7.74
N VAL A 228 19.32 15.55 -6.51
CA VAL A 228 18.73 14.24 -6.25
C VAL A 228 17.45 14.05 -7.04
N VAL A 229 16.52 15.00 -6.95
CA VAL A 229 15.25 14.98 -7.69
C VAL A 229 15.48 14.98 -9.20
N SER A 230 16.42 15.81 -9.68
CA SER A 230 16.77 15.87 -11.11
C SER A 230 17.37 14.56 -11.62
N ARG A 231 18.11 13.83 -10.80
CA ARG A 231 18.68 12.51 -11.15
C ARG A 231 17.58 11.45 -11.24
N ILE A 232 16.60 11.47 -10.33
CA ILE A 232 15.42 10.60 -10.41
C ILE A 232 14.64 10.90 -11.69
N GLU A 233 14.34 12.17 -11.96
CA GLU A 233 13.60 12.60 -13.16
C GLU A 233 14.27 12.13 -14.45
N ARG A 234 15.59 12.31 -14.58
CA ARG A 234 16.36 11.84 -15.74
C ARG A 234 16.32 10.31 -15.90
N SER A 235 16.26 9.58 -14.80
CA SER A 235 16.15 8.13 -14.85
C SER A 235 14.75 7.70 -15.30
N LEU A 236 13.69 8.34 -14.78
CA LEU A 236 12.32 8.07 -15.18
C LEU A 236 12.08 8.38 -16.65
N ALA A 237 12.59 9.52 -17.14
CA ALA A 237 12.47 9.92 -18.55
C ALA A 237 13.06 8.91 -19.55
N ARG A 238 14.02 8.07 -19.09
CA ARG A 238 14.64 7.03 -19.94
C ARG A 238 13.92 5.68 -19.85
N ASN A 239 13.17 5.42 -18.78
CA ASN A 239 12.68 4.08 -18.44
C ASN A 239 11.16 3.98 -18.41
N LEU A 240 10.43 5.12 -18.27
CA LEU A 240 8.97 5.12 -18.23
C LEU A 240 8.34 5.31 -19.61
N GLY A 241 7.11 4.82 -19.76
CA GLY A 241 6.23 5.16 -20.86
C GLY A 241 5.73 6.60 -20.77
N HIS A 242 5.11 7.10 -21.85
CA HIS A 242 4.62 8.48 -21.92
C HIS A 242 3.51 8.82 -20.91
N ASP A 243 2.80 7.82 -20.41
CA ASP A 243 1.66 7.97 -19.50
C ASP A 243 2.00 7.64 -18.05
N ASP A 244 3.23 7.19 -17.78
CA ASP A 244 3.65 6.79 -16.45
C ASP A 244 4.27 7.97 -15.71
N PHE A 245 3.92 8.14 -14.44
CA PHE A 245 4.48 9.17 -13.58
C PHE A 245 4.46 8.73 -12.11
N VAL A 246 5.19 9.48 -11.29
CA VAL A 246 5.28 9.25 -9.85
C VAL A 246 5.08 10.57 -9.13
N THR A 247 4.10 10.61 -8.21
CA THR A 247 4.02 11.71 -7.27
C THR A 247 5.02 11.46 -6.14
N ALA A 248 5.78 12.45 -5.74
CA ALA A 248 6.74 12.29 -4.66
C ALA A 248 6.99 13.58 -3.89
N VAL A 249 7.27 13.44 -2.60
CA VAL A 249 7.89 14.47 -1.78
C VAL A 249 9.24 13.97 -1.29
N VAL A 250 10.26 14.81 -1.48
CA VAL A 250 11.61 14.52 -1.03
C VAL A 250 12.00 15.53 0.04
N VAL A 251 12.48 15.03 1.19
CA VAL A 251 12.88 15.84 2.33
C VAL A 251 14.34 15.60 2.64
N GLY A 252 15.07 16.67 2.94
CA GLY A 252 16.45 16.66 3.41
C GLY A 252 16.57 17.39 4.75
N HIS A 253 17.46 16.93 5.61
CA HIS A 253 17.86 17.61 6.84
C HIS A 253 19.38 17.85 6.81
N PRO A 254 19.84 18.89 6.04
CA PRO A 254 21.25 19.11 5.82
C PRO A 254 21.98 19.62 7.07
N GLU A 255 21.28 20.37 7.93
CA GLU A 255 21.82 20.99 9.13
C GLU A 255 20.79 21.04 10.26
N PRO A 256 21.22 21.12 11.53
CA PRO A 256 20.30 21.19 12.67
C PRO A 256 19.32 22.36 12.56
N GLY A 257 18.03 22.05 12.78
CA GLY A 257 16.97 23.06 12.79
C GLY A 257 16.40 23.42 11.41
N ARG A 258 16.94 22.84 10.32
CA ARG A 258 16.48 23.12 8.95
C ARG A 258 16.08 21.87 8.21
N LEU A 259 14.87 21.87 7.67
CA LEU A 259 14.41 20.90 6.68
C LEU A 259 14.36 21.56 5.30
N GLU A 260 14.70 20.80 4.29
CA GLU A 260 14.51 21.12 2.89
C GLU A 260 13.45 20.18 2.31
N VAL A 261 12.45 20.74 1.64
CA VAL A 261 11.32 20.00 1.09
C VAL A 261 11.22 20.30 -0.41
N VAL A 262 11.16 19.26 -1.22
CA VAL A 262 10.88 19.34 -2.66
C VAL A 262 9.67 18.49 -2.95
N ASN A 263 8.58 19.12 -3.39
CA ASN A 263 7.32 18.45 -3.72
C ASN A 263 7.14 18.35 -5.23
N CYS A 264 6.94 17.13 -5.73
CA CYS A 264 6.71 16.79 -7.12
C CYS A 264 5.29 16.23 -7.29
N GLY A 265 4.29 17.10 -7.16
CA GLY A 265 2.88 16.75 -7.34
C GLY A 265 2.30 15.80 -6.29
N HIS A 266 2.92 15.71 -5.12
CA HIS A 266 2.48 14.84 -4.03
C HIS A 266 1.68 15.63 -2.96
N ALA A 267 0.93 14.91 -2.11
CA ALA A 267 0.27 15.53 -0.97
C ALA A 267 1.29 16.23 -0.06
N PRO A 268 1.01 17.48 0.39
CA PRO A 268 1.95 18.21 1.24
C PRO A 268 2.12 17.53 2.60
N PRO A 269 3.36 17.39 3.11
CA PRO A 269 3.58 16.90 4.46
C PRO A 269 2.88 17.76 5.50
N LEU A 270 2.53 17.18 6.65
CA LEU A 270 1.99 17.93 7.79
C LEU A 270 3.10 18.18 8.81
N LEU A 271 3.34 19.45 9.09
CA LEU A 271 4.22 19.89 10.17
C LEU A 271 3.41 20.10 11.44
N VAL A 272 3.90 19.53 12.53
CA VAL A 272 3.32 19.65 13.87
C VAL A 272 4.24 20.48 14.73
N ARG A 273 3.72 21.57 15.31
CA ARG A 273 4.37 22.43 16.30
C ARG A 273 3.50 22.56 17.55
N GLY A 274 3.91 21.93 18.63
CA GLY A 274 3.07 21.84 19.81
C GLY A 274 1.73 21.18 19.48
N ALA A 275 0.64 21.93 19.53
CA ALA A 275 -0.71 21.46 19.20
C ALA A 275 -1.18 21.86 17.77
N GLU A 276 -0.40 22.65 17.06
CA GLU A 276 -0.74 23.12 15.72
C GLU A 276 -0.26 22.13 14.67
N VAL A 277 -1.15 21.78 13.74
CA VAL A 277 -0.86 20.91 12.58
C VAL A 277 -1.13 21.71 11.31
N ALA A 278 -0.11 21.92 10.51
CA ALA A 278 -0.19 22.71 9.29
C ALA A 278 0.44 21.99 8.09
N PRO A 279 -0.12 22.10 6.89
CA PRO A 279 0.50 21.55 5.68
C PRO A 279 1.73 22.37 5.28
N VAL A 280 2.78 21.68 4.83
CA VAL A 280 3.94 22.28 4.18
C VAL A 280 3.64 22.40 2.69
N ASP A 281 2.83 23.39 2.34
CA ASP A 281 2.46 23.64 0.94
C ASP A 281 3.69 24.06 0.11
N PRO A 282 3.91 23.53 -1.09
CA PRO A 282 5.04 23.93 -1.93
C PRO A 282 4.91 25.40 -2.35
N VAL A 283 6.02 26.12 -2.32
CA VAL A 283 6.07 27.54 -2.75
C VAL A 283 5.61 27.68 -4.21
N ARG A 284 5.95 26.72 -5.05
CA ARG A 284 5.46 26.58 -6.43
C ARG A 284 5.03 25.15 -6.66
N PRO A 285 3.79 24.92 -7.12
CA PRO A 285 3.38 23.60 -7.56
C PRO A 285 4.28 23.11 -8.70
N ALA A 286 4.67 21.85 -8.65
CA ALA A 286 5.44 21.20 -9.70
C ALA A 286 4.70 19.95 -10.18
N PRO A 287 4.90 19.53 -11.44
CA PRO A 287 4.32 18.29 -11.93
C PRO A 287 4.92 17.08 -11.23
N PRO A 288 4.22 15.94 -11.23
CA PRO A 288 4.78 14.66 -10.85
C PRO A 288 6.07 14.32 -11.60
N LEU A 289 6.91 13.52 -11.00
CA LEU A 289 8.13 12.99 -11.61
C LEU A 289 7.77 12.17 -12.87
N GLY A 290 8.54 12.35 -13.94
CA GLY A 290 8.29 11.77 -15.26
C GLY A 290 7.50 12.69 -16.20
N LEU A 291 6.82 13.75 -15.69
CA LEU A 291 6.03 14.68 -16.49
C LEU A 291 6.70 16.05 -16.72
N ARG A 292 7.89 16.28 -16.17
CA ARG A 292 8.58 17.56 -16.30
C ARG A 292 8.84 17.98 -17.75
N ALA A 293 9.13 17.03 -18.62
CA ALA A 293 9.36 17.29 -20.04
C ALA A 293 8.13 17.87 -20.75
N LEU A 294 6.91 17.60 -20.23
CA LEU A 294 5.65 18.09 -20.81
C LEU A 294 5.31 19.52 -20.37
N THR A 295 5.72 19.93 -19.17
CA THR A 295 5.37 21.21 -18.58
C THR A 295 6.50 22.23 -18.65
N GLY A 296 7.75 21.78 -18.71
CA GLY A 296 8.95 22.61 -18.60
C GLY A 296 9.19 23.16 -17.18
N GLU A 297 8.31 22.87 -16.23
CA GLU A 297 8.39 23.36 -14.86
C GLU A 297 9.32 22.50 -14.01
N SER A 298 10.07 23.14 -13.11
CA SER A 298 10.96 22.48 -12.16
C SER A 298 10.43 22.69 -10.75
N PRO A 299 10.50 21.67 -9.87
CA PRO A 299 10.13 21.85 -8.49
C PRO A 299 11.02 22.88 -7.80
N GLY A 300 10.42 23.61 -6.85
CA GLY A 300 11.15 24.52 -5.98
C GLY A 300 11.57 23.81 -4.69
N LEU A 301 12.73 24.22 -4.15
CA LEU A 301 13.15 23.84 -2.81
C LEU A 301 12.52 24.80 -1.81
N GLN A 302 11.90 24.26 -0.78
CA GLN A 302 11.34 25.01 0.33
C GLN A 302 12.12 24.69 1.61
N ALA A 303 12.63 25.71 2.25
CA ALA A 303 13.24 25.57 3.56
C ALA A 303 12.16 25.73 4.65
N VAL A 304 12.18 24.83 5.63
CA VAL A 304 11.25 24.82 6.77
C VAL A 304 12.07 24.68 8.04
N SER A 305 11.80 25.53 9.05
CA SER A 305 12.41 25.34 10.37
C SER A 305 11.82 24.10 11.04
N LEU A 306 12.66 23.37 11.77
CA LEU A 306 12.27 22.24 12.58
C LEU A 306 12.93 22.33 13.95
N ASP A 307 12.17 22.66 14.96
CA ASP A 307 12.63 22.81 16.32
C ASP A 307 12.49 21.52 17.13
N GLU A 308 13.07 21.50 18.33
CA GLU A 308 12.91 20.36 19.23
C GLU A 308 11.44 20.19 19.63
N GLY A 309 10.95 18.97 19.58
CA GLY A 309 9.54 18.64 19.80
C GLY A 309 8.69 18.64 18.54
N ASP A 310 9.12 19.31 17.46
CA ASP A 310 8.41 19.32 16.19
C ASP A 310 8.35 17.92 15.56
N GLN A 311 7.27 17.66 14.81
CA GLN A 311 7.08 16.43 14.06
C GLN A 311 6.68 16.74 12.63
N LEU A 312 7.10 15.87 11.69
CA LEU A 312 6.73 15.94 10.28
C LEU A 312 6.10 14.61 9.86
N LEU A 313 4.84 14.65 9.43
CA LEU A 313 4.14 13.50 8.87
C LEU A 313 4.17 13.58 7.34
N LEU A 314 4.74 12.55 6.71
CA LEU A 314 4.63 12.28 5.29
C LEU A 314 3.66 11.11 5.09
N TYR A 315 2.87 11.15 4.01
CA TYR A 315 1.81 10.17 3.79
C TYR A 315 1.44 10.07 2.31
N THR A 316 0.87 8.95 1.89
CA THR A 316 0.34 8.73 0.55
C THR A 316 -1.15 9.01 0.47
N ASP A 317 -1.69 9.10 -0.74
CA ASP A 317 -3.07 9.48 -1.02
C ASP A 317 -4.11 8.49 -0.48
N GLY A 318 -3.74 7.20 -0.31
CA GLY A 318 -4.62 6.23 0.34
C GLY A 318 -5.09 6.61 1.74
N VAL A 319 -4.39 7.57 2.40
CA VAL A 319 -4.82 8.15 3.68
C VAL A 319 -5.86 9.26 3.45
N THR A 320 -5.57 10.20 2.55
CA THR A 320 -6.42 11.38 2.29
C THR A 320 -7.60 11.11 1.38
N GLU A 321 -7.54 10.05 0.57
CA GLU A 321 -8.64 9.58 -0.26
C GLU A 321 -9.55 8.57 0.45
N ALA A 322 -9.20 8.18 1.67
CA ALA A 322 -10.02 7.33 2.52
C ALA A 322 -11.37 8.00 2.80
N ARG A 323 -12.47 7.28 2.55
CA ARG A 323 -13.83 7.80 2.70
C ARG A 323 -14.66 6.88 3.57
N ASP A 324 -15.52 7.49 4.37
CA ASP A 324 -16.55 6.78 5.13
C ASP A 324 -17.74 6.33 4.26
N THR A 325 -18.79 5.81 4.91
CA THR A 325 -20.04 5.39 4.27
C THR A 325 -20.81 6.55 3.61
N ASP A 326 -20.63 7.75 4.12
CA ASP A 326 -21.24 8.99 3.60
C ASP A 326 -20.38 9.64 2.52
N ARG A 327 -19.23 9.02 2.17
CA ARG A 327 -18.23 9.46 1.17
C ARG A 327 -17.45 10.71 1.60
N GLU A 328 -17.43 11.03 2.88
CA GLU A 328 -16.61 12.11 3.44
C GLU A 328 -15.15 11.63 3.59
N PHE A 329 -14.23 12.51 3.26
CA PHE A 329 -12.80 12.25 3.38
C PHE A 329 -12.35 12.23 4.84
N TYR A 330 -11.36 11.40 5.14
CA TYR A 330 -10.75 11.37 6.47
C TYR A 330 -10.03 12.70 6.77
N PRO A 331 -10.36 13.38 7.89
CA PRO A 331 -9.75 14.64 8.28
C PRO A 331 -8.38 14.40 8.95
N LEU A 332 -7.36 14.15 8.12
CA LEU A 332 -6.04 13.71 8.57
C LEU A 332 -5.38 14.66 9.57
N ALA A 333 -5.45 15.98 9.36
CA ALA A 333 -4.81 16.96 10.25
C ALA A 333 -5.41 16.92 11.65
N GLU A 334 -6.74 16.86 11.75
CA GLU A 334 -7.47 16.76 13.00
C GLU A 334 -7.24 15.39 13.67
N GLY A 335 -7.21 14.32 12.89
CA GLY A 335 -6.87 12.98 13.37
C GLY A 335 -5.46 12.95 13.96
N LEU A 336 -4.48 13.51 13.27
CA LEU A 336 -3.12 13.62 13.76
C LEU A 336 -3.07 14.43 15.08
N ALA A 337 -3.72 15.59 15.14
CA ALA A 337 -3.73 16.44 16.32
C ALA A 337 -4.29 15.73 17.56
N ARG A 338 -5.31 14.87 17.38
CA ARG A 338 -5.91 14.09 18.50
C ARG A 338 -4.99 13.03 19.08
N HIS A 339 -4.08 12.47 18.28
CA HIS A 339 -3.24 11.31 18.64
C HIS A 339 -1.77 11.66 18.86
N LEU A 340 -1.42 12.95 18.82
CA LEU A 340 -0.04 13.38 19.04
C LEU A 340 0.49 12.92 20.40
N CYS A 341 1.65 12.30 20.39
CA CYS A 341 2.42 11.97 21.58
C CYS A 341 3.92 11.96 21.29
N ASP A 342 4.72 11.76 22.33
CA ASP A 342 6.18 11.73 22.23
C ASP A 342 6.73 10.46 21.55
N ASP A 343 5.91 9.47 21.34
CA ASP A 343 6.25 8.22 20.66
C ASP A 343 5.63 8.18 19.26
N PRO A 344 6.43 8.36 18.18
CA PRO A 344 5.94 8.33 16.82
C PRO A 344 5.20 7.03 16.44
N ALA A 345 5.62 5.90 16.98
CA ALA A 345 5.00 4.62 16.68
C ALA A 345 3.58 4.52 17.28
N ARG A 346 3.40 5.04 18.49
CA ARG A 346 2.08 5.14 19.13
C ARG A 346 1.15 6.11 18.40
N THR A 347 1.68 7.28 18.02
CA THR A 347 0.93 8.25 17.22
C THR A 347 0.42 7.61 15.93
N LEU A 348 1.28 6.96 15.15
CA LEU A 348 0.88 6.32 13.90
C LEU A 348 -0.07 5.13 14.10
N ALA A 349 0.11 4.35 15.16
CA ALA A 349 -0.78 3.22 15.44
C ALA A 349 -2.21 3.69 15.77
N ALA A 350 -2.34 4.74 16.57
CA ALA A 350 -3.64 5.33 16.92
C ALA A 350 -4.31 6.01 15.72
N LEU A 351 -3.55 6.77 14.95
CA LEU A 351 -4.01 7.41 13.71
C LEU A 351 -4.51 6.38 12.68
N HIS A 352 -3.76 5.30 12.48
CA HIS A 352 -4.17 4.22 11.58
C HIS A 352 -5.42 3.50 12.05
N GLN A 353 -5.57 3.27 13.36
CA GLN A 353 -6.79 2.65 13.89
C GLN A 353 -8.01 3.54 13.65
N GLU A 354 -7.91 4.84 13.91
CA GLU A 354 -8.98 5.79 13.63
C GLU A 354 -9.33 5.85 12.14
N LEU A 355 -8.30 5.83 11.27
CA LEU A 355 -8.50 5.76 9.81
C LEU A 355 -9.28 4.49 9.41
N LEU A 356 -8.94 3.34 9.99
CA LEU A 356 -9.68 2.10 9.74
C LEU A 356 -11.12 2.17 10.23
N ASP A 357 -11.35 2.76 11.41
CA ASP A 357 -12.70 2.92 11.95
C ASP A 357 -13.54 3.86 11.06
N HIS A 358 -12.94 4.93 10.53
CA HIS A 358 -13.57 5.85 9.59
C HIS A 358 -14.06 5.15 8.32
N VAL A 359 -13.25 4.28 7.72
CA VAL A 359 -13.58 3.57 6.47
C VAL A 359 -14.36 2.26 6.68
N GLY A 360 -14.78 1.95 7.90
CA GLY A 360 -15.50 0.70 8.20
C GLY A 360 -14.60 -0.55 8.17
N GLY A 361 -13.34 -0.40 8.54
CA GLY A 361 -12.40 -1.49 8.81
C GLY A 361 -11.53 -1.94 7.62
N ARG A 362 -11.66 -1.33 6.43
CA ARG A 362 -10.86 -1.70 5.25
C ARG A 362 -10.52 -0.50 4.38
N LEU A 363 -9.24 -0.30 4.13
CA LEU A 363 -8.79 0.69 3.14
C LEU A 363 -9.03 0.18 1.71
N HIS A 364 -9.34 1.11 0.82
CA HIS A 364 -9.55 0.86 -0.61
C HIS A 364 -8.26 0.98 -1.42
N ASP A 365 -7.28 1.72 -0.91
CA ASP A 365 -5.95 1.86 -1.48
C ASP A 365 -4.86 1.60 -0.44
N ASP A 366 -3.63 1.41 -0.89
CA ASP A 366 -2.47 1.31 -0.02
C ASP A 366 -2.27 2.64 0.71
N ALA A 367 -1.82 2.59 1.95
CA ALA A 367 -1.59 3.77 2.76
C ALA A 367 -0.24 3.68 3.49
N ALA A 368 0.63 4.61 3.19
CA ALA A 368 1.88 4.79 3.90
C ALA A 368 1.81 6.05 4.78
N LEU A 369 2.25 5.92 6.01
CA LEU A 369 2.42 7.00 6.99
C LEU A 369 3.84 6.92 7.51
N LEU A 370 4.60 8.01 7.40
CA LEU A 370 5.96 8.11 7.91
C LEU A 370 6.06 9.36 8.78
N LEU A 371 6.37 9.19 10.06
CA LEU A 371 6.47 10.27 11.05
C LEU A 371 7.91 10.43 11.49
N LEU A 372 8.42 11.65 11.37
CA LEU A 372 9.70 12.10 11.89
C LEU A 372 9.43 13.00 13.09
N ARG A 373 10.05 12.74 14.22
CA ARG A 373 10.01 13.61 15.42
C ARG A 373 11.41 14.02 15.79
N LYS A 374 11.64 15.32 16.00
CA LYS A 374 12.86 15.81 16.59
C LYS A 374 12.68 15.80 18.12
N PRO A 375 13.33 14.90 18.87
CA PRO A 375 13.16 14.83 20.30
C PRO A 375 13.68 16.11 20.97
N VAL A 376 13.06 16.47 22.09
CA VAL A 376 13.58 17.52 22.99
C VAL A 376 14.85 16.97 23.64
N ALA A 377 15.95 17.71 23.59
CA ALA A 377 17.16 17.32 24.28
C ALA A 377 16.85 17.30 25.79
N THR A 378 16.76 16.09 26.36
CA THR A 378 16.77 15.96 27.82
C THR A 378 18.14 16.46 28.26
N ALA A 379 18.17 17.53 29.08
CA ALA A 379 19.38 18.00 29.74
C ALA A 379 19.97 16.81 30.49
N GLY A 380 21.00 16.19 29.90
CA GLY A 380 21.69 15.05 30.48
C GLY A 380 22.26 15.49 31.81
N THR A 381 22.00 14.73 32.86
CA THR A 381 22.85 14.66 34.01
C THR A 381 24.28 14.41 33.49
N GLU A 382 25.12 15.45 33.55
CA GLU A 382 26.56 15.32 33.41
C GLU A 382 27.05 14.37 34.51
N ASP A 383 27.23 13.10 34.22
CA ASP A 383 28.09 12.24 35.00
C ASP A 383 29.54 12.67 34.74
N ALA A 384 30.00 13.57 35.62
CA ALA A 384 31.41 13.83 35.77
C ALA A 384 32.07 12.55 36.29
N ASP A 385 32.90 11.93 35.49
CA ASP A 385 34.21 11.37 35.78
C ASP A 385 34.64 10.38 34.68
N GLY A 386 35.58 10.82 33.85
CA GLY A 386 36.36 9.95 32.97
C GLY A 386 37.64 10.66 32.54
N PRO A 387 38.81 10.00 32.63
CA PRO A 387 40.11 10.65 32.59
C PRO A 387 40.46 11.20 31.20
N ALA A 388 41.03 12.42 31.22
CA ALA A 388 41.61 13.12 30.08
C ALA A 388 42.64 12.27 29.34
N LEU A 389 42.39 12.01 28.04
CA LEU A 389 43.43 11.60 27.10
C LEU A 389 43.84 12.82 26.28
N THR A 390 45.05 13.34 26.63
CA THR A 390 45.78 14.35 25.87
C THR A 390 46.31 13.78 24.55
N GLY A 391 46.06 14.48 23.46
CA GLY A 391 46.71 14.21 22.18
C GLY A 391 45.97 14.83 20.98
N SER A 392 46.20 16.13 20.77
CA SER A 392 45.81 16.83 19.52
C SER A 392 46.83 16.59 18.40
N PRO A 393 46.36 16.56 17.14
CA PRO A 393 47.06 17.25 16.07
C PRO A 393 46.23 18.41 15.54
N VAL A 394 46.90 19.56 15.55
CA VAL A 394 46.47 20.85 15.00
C VAL A 394 46.42 20.75 13.48
N VAL A 395 45.23 20.97 12.89
CA VAL A 395 45.07 21.31 11.48
C VAL A 395 44.49 22.71 11.41
N ARG A 396 45.23 23.63 10.81
CA ARG A 396 44.82 25.02 10.60
C ARG A 396 43.80 25.09 9.45
N PRO A 397 42.69 25.88 9.58
CA PRO A 397 41.82 26.16 8.46
C PRO A 397 42.36 27.32 7.61
N LEU A 398 42.27 27.18 6.30
CA LEU A 398 42.40 28.25 5.31
C LEU A 398 41.13 29.11 5.36
N THR A 399 41.32 30.38 5.67
CA THR A 399 40.27 31.41 5.66
C THR A 399 39.93 31.78 4.22
N ALA A 400 38.63 31.66 3.84
CA ALA A 400 38.03 32.43 2.75
C ALA A 400 36.82 33.15 3.33
N GLU A 401 36.80 34.46 3.26
CA GLU A 401 35.70 35.31 3.72
C GLU A 401 34.49 35.17 2.78
N PRO A 402 33.24 35.09 3.28
CA PRO A 402 32.06 35.20 2.45
C PRO A 402 31.60 36.67 2.33
N GLU A 403 31.28 37.08 1.11
CA GLU A 403 30.60 38.34 0.82
C GLU A 403 29.19 38.41 1.40
N PRO A 404 28.69 39.61 1.77
CA PRO A 404 27.40 39.74 2.44
C PRO A 404 26.22 39.68 1.45
N VAL A 405 25.30 38.76 1.70
CA VAL A 405 23.98 38.71 1.04
C VAL A 405 23.07 39.71 1.69
N VAL A 406 22.52 40.60 0.88
CA VAL A 406 21.57 41.66 1.22
C VAL A 406 20.30 41.08 1.85
N GLY A 407 19.98 41.54 3.07
CA GLY A 407 18.82 41.15 3.81
C GLY A 407 17.52 41.67 3.21
N GLY A 408 16.59 40.75 2.90
CA GLY A 408 15.18 41.02 2.70
C GLY A 408 14.44 40.77 4.03
N ALA A 409 13.84 41.84 4.56
CA ALA A 409 13.05 41.78 5.79
C ALA A 409 11.84 40.86 5.62
N PHE A 410 11.71 39.87 6.48
CA PHE A 410 10.54 39.03 6.62
C PHE A 410 9.47 39.76 7.44
N ASP A 411 8.28 39.97 6.83
CA ASP A 411 7.11 40.56 7.50
C ASP A 411 6.37 39.46 8.26
N ASP A 412 6.41 39.56 9.59
CA ASP A 412 5.89 38.59 10.55
C ASP A 412 4.39 38.88 10.87
N ARG A 413 3.55 38.84 9.83
CA ARG A 413 2.08 38.97 9.99
C ARG A 413 1.32 38.13 8.98
N ALA A 414 1.18 36.83 9.23
CA ALA A 414 0.05 36.07 8.68
C ALA A 414 -0.23 34.84 9.55
N GLY A 415 -0.90 35.04 10.68
CA GLY A 415 -1.72 34.03 11.31
C GLY A 415 -2.88 33.70 10.38
N ALA A 416 -2.69 32.80 9.42
CA ALA A 416 -3.72 32.35 8.53
C ALA A 416 -4.48 31.19 9.19
N ALA A 417 -5.69 31.50 9.68
CA ALA A 417 -6.69 30.52 10.09
C ALA A 417 -6.85 29.44 9.01
N TRP A 418 -6.86 28.18 9.43
CA TRP A 418 -7.09 27.02 8.62
C TRP A 418 -8.37 27.18 7.76
N ASN A 419 -8.25 27.06 6.44
CA ASN A 419 -9.37 27.24 5.51
C ASN A 419 -9.58 25.95 4.70
N PRO A 420 -10.65 25.17 4.95
CA PRO A 420 -10.95 23.92 4.24
C PRO A 420 -11.11 24.08 2.71
N VAL A 421 -11.33 25.28 2.22
CA VAL A 421 -11.43 25.58 0.78
C VAL A 421 -10.09 25.31 0.04
N ARG A 422 -8.95 25.30 0.74
CA ARG A 422 -7.65 25.02 0.11
C ARG A 422 -7.44 23.54 -0.20
N GLN A 423 -8.01 22.60 0.58
CA GLN A 423 -7.98 21.17 0.23
C GLN A 423 -8.73 20.90 -1.09
N GLY A 424 -9.83 21.61 -1.36
CA GLY A 424 -10.53 21.53 -2.64
C GLY A 424 -9.69 21.98 -3.85
N ARG A 425 -8.69 22.84 -3.63
CA ARG A 425 -7.79 23.30 -4.70
C ARG A 425 -6.77 22.21 -5.10
N TRP A 426 -6.23 21.47 -4.15
CA TRP A 426 -5.33 20.33 -4.43
C TRP A 426 -6.07 19.18 -5.08
N ALA A 427 -7.25 18.85 -4.60
CA ALA A 427 -8.12 17.86 -5.24
C ALA A 427 -8.55 18.29 -6.67
N ALA A 428 -8.63 19.60 -6.94
CA ALA A 428 -8.92 20.12 -8.28
C ALA A 428 -7.69 20.09 -9.20
N ILE A 429 -6.49 20.30 -8.66
CA ILE A 429 -5.23 20.18 -9.41
C ILE A 429 -4.97 18.71 -9.73
N MET A 430 -5.13 17.81 -8.78
CA MET A 430 -5.00 16.36 -9.00
C MET A 430 -6.05 15.83 -9.99
N ARG A 431 -7.31 16.35 -9.96
CA ARG A 431 -8.33 16.03 -10.98
C ARG A 431 -8.00 16.56 -12.37
N ARG A 432 -7.16 17.57 -12.50
CA ARG A 432 -6.76 18.12 -13.79
C ARG A 432 -5.69 17.26 -14.48
N TYR A 433 -5.01 16.40 -13.75
CA TYR A 433 -3.98 15.47 -14.24
C TYR A 433 -4.40 13.99 -14.13
N GLN A 434 -5.61 13.69 -13.60
CA GLN A 434 -6.22 12.37 -13.68
C GLN A 434 -6.99 12.28 -15.02
N TRP A 435 -6.34 11.69 -16.01
CA TRP A 435 -6.95 11.22 -17.25
C TRP A 435 -7.44 9.78 -17.09
#